data_982ab60d55741e501d4fca444d297d09
#
_entry.id   982ab60d55741e501d4fca444d297d09
#
_cell.length_a   1.000
_cell.length_b   1.000
_cell.length_c   1.000
_cell.angle_alpha   90.00
_cell.angle_beta   90.00
_cell.angle_gamma   90.00
#
_symmetry.space_group_name_H-M   'P 1'
#
loop_
_entity.id
_entity.type
_entity.pdbx_description
1 polymer ?
#
loop_
_entity_poly.entity_id
_entity_poly.type
_entity_poly.pdbx_seq_one_letter_code
_entity_poly.pdbx_strand_id
1 'polypeptide(L)'
;MKPLRFIFVLLLILSPVLLWAQGIDKYIPAVPNPPKLVNDYIDILTTSQENELERKLVAYDDSTSSQITIVTIGDIGDYDIGDFAVALGRKWGVGGKEFSNGIVLVVLIDKERGKRKVWIATGYGLEGAIPDITAKKIIDNEIVPNFKANDIYRGLDKGTDALIKAAAGEYKAPDGYSKRKKDAGKGSIVAAVIIFIIIMIIISRINRGGGGMMSRRGYRRWDNSPPVWWFPSGGGGGGWSGGSGGGGFGGFGGGSFGGGGAGGDW
;
A
#
# COMPACT_ATOMS: atom_id res chain seq x y z
N MET A 1 15.17 -23.03 -45.42
CA MET A 1 14.53 -21.71 -45.40
C MET A 1 13.27 -21.62 -44.53
N LYS A 2 12.77 -22.69 -43.91
CA LYS A 2 11.60 -22.71 -43.04
C LYS A 2 11.81 -22.15 -41.61
N PRO A 3 12.98 -22.33 -40.94
CA PRO A 3 13.15 -21.83 -39.56
C PRO A 3 13.22 -20.30 -39.47
N LEU A 4 13.77 -19.62 -40.47
CA LEU A 4 13.91 -18.17 -40.48
C LEU A 4 12.56 -17.43 -40.53
N ARG A 5 11.57 -17.99 -41.24
CA ARG A 5 10.21 -17.44 -41.28
C ARG A 5 9.47 -17.61 -39.94
N PHE A 6 9.73 -18.68 -39.23
CA PHE A 6 9.13 -18.93 -37.90
C PHE A 6 9.68 -17.95 -36.86
N ILE A 7 10.97 -17.64 -36.92
CA ILE A 7 11.62 -16.65 -36.03
C ILE A 7 11.07 -15.25 -36.29
N PHE A 8 10.84 -14.89 -37.57
CA PHE A 8 10.28 -13.59 -37.94
C PHE A 8 8.83 -13.42 -37.48
N VAL A 9 8.00 -14.46 -37.58
CA VAL A 9 6.61 -14.47 -37.08
C VAL A 9 6.59 -14.40 -35.55
N LEU A 10 7.47 -15.12 -34.87
CA LEU A 10 7.59 -15.08 -33.40
C LEU A 10 8.03 -13.69 -32.90
N LEU A 11 8.97 -13.04 -33.58
CA LEU A 11 9.41 -11.67 -33.30
C LEU A 11 8.29 -10.64 -33.55
N LEU A 12 7.46 -10.85 -34.56
CA LEU A 12 6.33 -9.97 -34.88
C LEU A 12 5.17 -10.11 -33.89
N ILE A 13 4.99 -11.29 -33.27
CA ILE A 13 4.01 -11.55 -32.21
C ILE A 13 4.49 -11.03 -30.85
N LEU A 14 5.81 -11.03 -30.62
CA LEU A 14 6.41 -10.50 -29.37
C LEU A 14 6.51 -8.97 -29.34
N SER A 15 6.52 -8.29 -30.50
CA SER A 15 6.70 -6.83 -30.59
C SER A 15 5.58 -6.00 -29.94
N PRO A 16 4.28 -6.36 -29.98
CA PRO A 16 3.26 -5.58 -29.30
C PRO A 16 3.29 -5.69 -27.77
N VAL A 17 3.89 -6.77 -27.21
CA VAL A 17 3.98 -6.94 -25.76
C VAL A 17 4.96 -5.95 -25.12
N LEU A 18 5.96 -5.48 -25.86
CA LEU A 18 6.94 -4.51 -25.38
C LEU A 18 6.43 -3.06 -25.39
N LEU A 19 5.37 -2.75 -26.14
CA LEU A 19 4.78 -1.40 -26.23
C LEU A 19 3.83 -1.07 -25.07
N TRP A 20 3.38 -2.06 -24.31
CA TRP A 20 2.47 -1.87 -23.15
C TRP A 20 3.22 -1.64 -21.84
N ALA A 21 4.54 -1.61 -21.84
CA ALA A 21 5.38 -1.43 -20.65
C ALA A 21 5.62 0.05 -20.26
N GLN A 22 5.04 1.02 -20.96
CA GLN A 22 5.06 2.42 -20.52
C GLN A 22 3.87 2.66 -19.58
N GLY A 23 3.96 2.03 -18.42
CA GLY A 23 2.93 2.01 -17.41
C GLY A 23 2.82 3.31 -16.61
N ILE A 24 2.30 3.17 -15.41
CA ILE A 24 2.07 4.19 -14.39
C ILE A 24 3.29 5.11 -14.14
N ASP A 25 4.49 4.63 -14.41
CA ASP A 25 5.77 5.36 -14.23
C ASP A 25 5.85 6.69 -14.96
N LYS A 26 5.09 6.85 -16.06
CA LYS A 26 5.00 8.10 -16.82
C LYS A 26 4.37 9.22 -16.01
N TYR A 27 3.42 8.89 -15.14
CA TYR A 27 2.68 9.84 -14.32
C TYR A 27 3.35 10.11 -12.98
N ILE A 28 4.30 9.24 -12.56
CA ILE A 28 5.02 9.43 -11.31
C ILE A 28 6.13 10.47 -11.51
N PRO A 29 6.09 11.59 -10.77
CA PRO A 29 7.13 12.60 -10.84
C PRO A 29 8.52 12.03 -10.56
N ALA A 30 9.56 12.72 -11.01
CA ALA A 30 10.91 12.42 -10.58
C ALA A 30 11.06 12.64 -9.07
N VAL A 31 11.99 11.92 -8.44
CA VAL A 31 12.34 12.16 -7.04
C VAL A 31 12.76 13.62 -6.90
N PRO A 32 12.17 14.38 -5.94
CA PRO A 32 12.51 15.79 -5.78
C PRO A 32 13.99 15.97 -5.45
N ASN A 33 14.59 17.04 -5.99
CA ASN A 33 15.97 17.41 -5.73
C ASN A 33 16.05 18.93 -5.46
N PRO A 34 16.33 19.38 -4.23
CA PRO A 34 16.61 18.59 -3.02
C PRO A 34 15.42 17.71 -2.58
N PRO A 35 15.69 16.58 -1.89
CA PRO A 35 14.64 15.69 -1.42
C PRO A 35 13.74 16.38 -0.39
N LYS A 36 12.40 16.13 -0.50
CA LYS A 36 11.38 16.66 0.40
C LYS A 36 10.35 15.58 0.71
N LEU A 37 9.77 15.66 1.90
CA LEU A 37 8.65 14.81 2.32
C LEU A 37 7.30 15.38 1.88
N VAL A 38 7.17 16.70 1.74
CA VAL A 38 5.96 17.37 1.26
C VAL A 38 6.17 17.87 -0.17
N ASN A 39 5.39 17.34 -1.10
CA ASN A 39 5.50 17.60 -2.53
C ASN A 39 4.14 18.03 -3.10
N ASP A 40 3.91 19.34 -3.16
CA ASP A 40 2.68 19.92 -3.68
C ASP A 40 2.82 20.29 -5.16
N TYR A 41 2.38 19.39 -6.06
CA TYR A 41 2.45 19.62 -7.52
C TYR A 41 1.27 20.39 -8.10
N ILE A 42 0.28 20.74 -7.28
CA ILE A 42 -0.93 21.44 -7.73
C ILE A 42 -1.21 22.74 -6.99
N ASP A 43 -0.23 23.19 -6.17
CA ASP A 43 -0.24 24.47 -5.45
C ASP A 43 -1.52 24.68 -4.61
N ILE A 44 -1.93 23.66 -3.84
CA ILE A 44 -3.08 23.72 -2.93
C ILE A 44 -2.72 24.12 -1.51
N LEU A 45 -1.43 24.11 -1.18
CA LEU A 45 -0.89 24.54 0.09
C LEU A 45 -0.16 25.87 -0.07
N THR A 46 -0.15 26.70 0.95
CA THR A 46 0.75 27.85 1.01
C THR A 46 2.15 27.38 1.39
N THR A 47 3.17 28.16 1.01
CA THR A 47 4.57 27.86 1.37
C THR A 47 4.78 27.71 2.89
N SER A 48 4.03 28.45 3.71
CA SER A 48 4.07 28.29 5.17
C SER A 48 3.54 26.95 5.61
N GLN A 49 2.42 26.49 5.04
CA GLN A 49 1.80 25.20 5.33
C GLN A 49 2.68 24.02 4.89
N GLU A 50 3.28 24.11 3.70
CA GLU A 50 4.25 23.13 3.26
C GLU A 50 5.42 23.00 4.24
N ASN A 51 6.03 24.15 4.61
CA ASN A 51 7.16 24.18 5.53
C ASN A 51 6.80 23.67 6.95
N GLU A 52 5.57 23.88 7.41
CA GLU A 52 5.11 23.34 8.70
C GLU A 52 4.95 21.83 8.66
N LEU A 53 4.31 21.30 7.62
CA LEU A 53 4.21 19.86 7.41
C LEU A 53 5.58 19.22 7.23
N GLU A 54 6.45 19.81 6.40
CA GLU A 54 7.81 19.31 6.16
C GLU A 54 8.60 19.18 7.46
N ARG A 55 8.64 20.27 8.28
CA ARG A 55 9.33 20.23 9.58
C ARG A 55 8.79 19.15 10.51
N LYS A 56 7.47 18.96 10.54
CA LYS A 56 6.83 17.91 11.34
C LYS A 56 7.27 16.52 10.87
N LEU A 57 7.25 16.27 9.57
CA LEU A 57 7.58 14.96 9.00
C LEU A 57 9.07 14.66 9.07
N VAL A 58 9.93 15.66 8.90
CA VAL A 58 11.38 15.52 9.12
C VAL A 58 11.69 15.18 10.57
N ALA A 59 11.06 15.89 11.53
CA ALA A 59 11.24 15.58 12.95
C ALA A 59 10.77 14.16 13.32
N TYR A 60 9.73 13.66 12.65
CA TYR A 60 9.27 12.28 12.81
C TYR A 60 10.28 11.27 12.23
N ASP A 61 10.80 11.52 11.02
CA ASP A 61 11.84 10.70 10.39
C ASP A 61 13.11 10.66 11.28
N ASP A 62 13.58 11.82 11.71
CA ASP A 62 14.77 11.94 12.59
C ASP A 62 14.62 11.13 13.90
N SER A 63 13.43 11.08 14.46
CA SER A 63 13.16 10.42 15.75
C SER A 63 12.87 8.93 15.67
N THR A 64 12.35 8.44 14.52
CA THR A 64 11.84 7.07 14.37
C THR A 64 12.46 6.31 13.22
N SER A 65 13.17 7.00 12.33
CA SER A 65 13.64 6.50 11.03
C SER A 65 12.49 6.02 10.11
N SER A 66 11.23 6.39 10.42
CA SER A 66 10.06 6.10 9.60
C SER A 66 9.66 7.32 8.79
N GLN A 67 9.43 7.15 7.51
CA GLN A 67 9.18 8.24 6.57
C GLN A 67 7.71 8.34 6.20
N ILE A 68 7.13 9.53 6.32
CA ILE A 68 5.81 9.85 5.78
C ILE A 68 6.02 10.88 4.67
N THR A 69 5.59 10.58 3.45
CA THR A 69 5.62 11.56 2.36
C THR A 69 4.21 11.93 1.93
N ILE A 70 4.00 13.21 1.67
CA ILE A 70 2.76 13.77 1.11
C ILE A 70 3.02 14.15 -0.33
N VAL A 71 2.13 13.71 -1.23
CA VAL A 71 2.16 14.07 -2.64
C VAL A 71 0.77 14.52 -3.07
N THR A 72 0.66 15.77 -3.52
CA THR A 72 -0.56 16.26 -4.16
C THR A 72 -0.36 16.26 -5.68
N ILE A 73 -1.33 15.76 -6.42
CA ILE A 73 -1.19 15.58 -7.87
C ILE A 73 -2.53 15.81 -8.59
N GLY A 74 -2.47 16.31 -9.82
CA GLY A 74 -3.65 16.63 -10.63
C GLY A 74 -4.04 15.54 -11.64
N ASP A 75 -3.10 14.72 -12.09
CA ASP A 75 -3.35 13.68 -13.09
C ASP A 75 -2.52 12.44 -12.82
N ILE A 76 -3.18 11.30 -12.85
CA ILE A 76 -2.57 9.96 -12.75
C ILE A 76 -2.98 9.07 -13.92
N GLY A 77 -3.54 9.67 -14.99
CA GLY A 77 -4.13 8.91 -16.10
C GLY A 77 -5.37 8.13 -15.69
N ASP A 78 -5.51 6.94 -16.27
CA ASP A 78 -6.62 6.02 -15.97
C ASP A 78 -6.28 5.01 -14.85
N TYR A 79 -5.16 5.22 -14.15
CA TYR A 79 -4.72 4.33 -13.09
C TYR A 79 -5.53 4.53 -11.81
N ASP A 80 -5.59 3.47 -11.00
CA ASP A 80 -6.10 3.58 -9.64
C ASP A 80 -5.12 4.34 -8.75
N ILE A 81 -5.65 5.16 -7.84
CA ILE A 81 -4.83 5.97 -6.94
C ILE A 81 -4.00 5.10 -5.98
N GLY A 82 -4.49 3.92 -5.62
CA GLY A 82 -3.76 2.97 -4.78
C GLY A 82 -2.55 2.40 -5.51
N ASP A 83 -2.74 1.97 -6.76
CA ASP A 83 -1.64 1.49 -7.61
C ASP A 83 -0.60 2.59 -7.82
N PHE A 84 -1.07 3.83 -8.06
CA PHE A 84 -0.20 4.99 -8.18
C PHE A 84 0.62 5.26 -6.90
N ALA A 85 -0.02 5.26 -5.74
CA ALA A 85 0.64 5.51 -4.46
C ALA A 85 1.73 4.46 -4.14
N VAL A 86 1.42 3.18 -4.40
CA VAL A 86 2.37 2.08 -4.23
C VAL A 86 3.54 2.18 -5.21
N ALA A 87 3.25 2.46 -6.49
CA ALA A 87 4.29 2.63 -7.51
C ALA A 87 5.19 3.83 -7.21
N LEU A 88 4.60 4.95 -6.75
CA LEU A 88 5.34 6.15 -6.32
C LEU A 88 6.25 5.82 -5.14
N GLY A 89 5.72 5.17 -4.10
CA GLY A 89 6.50 4.77 -2.93
C GLY A 89 7.69 3.88 -3.27
N ARG A 90 7.50 2.93 -4.18
CA ARG A 90 8.57 2.07 -4.70
C ARG A 90 9.59 2.84 -5.54
N LYS A 91 9.13 3.69 -6.46
CA LYS A 91 10.01 4.47 -7.37
C LYS A 91 10.85 5.48 -6.61
N TRP A 92 10.28 6.15 -5.62
CA TRP A 92 11.01 7.09 -4.77
C TRP A 92 11.81 6.39 -3.67
N GLY A 93 11.45 5.13 -3.33
CA GLY A 93 12.09 4.39 -2.26
C GLY A 93 11.75 4.93 -0.87
N VAL A 94 10.49 5.35 -0.65
CA VAL A 94 10.04 5.94 0.62
C VAL A 94 10.22 4.94 1.76
N GLY A 95 10.87 5.36 2.84
CA GLY A 95 11.22 4.50 3.98
C GLY A 95 12.60 3.85 3.84
N GLY A 96 13.04 3.17 4.90
CA GLY A 96 14.33 2.47 4.94
C GLY A 96 14.30 1.16 4.17
N LYS A 97 15.40 0.83 3.47
CA LYS A 97 15.53 -0.42 2.70
C LYS A 97 15.36 -1.66 3.58
N GLU A 98 15.87 -1.62 4.79
CA GLU A 98 15.86 -2.74 5.72
C GLU A 98 14.49 -2.91 6.39
N PHE A 99 13.85 -1.79 6.75
CA PHE A 99 12.63 -1.81 7.56
C PHE A 99 11.36 -1.61 6.73
N SER A 100 11.45 -1.10 5.51
CA SER A 100 10.29 -0.77 4.66
C SER A 100 9.20 0.02 5.41
N ASN A 101 9.64 0.99 6.22
CA ASN A 101 8.83 1.77 7.16
C ASN A 101 8.41 3.13 6.57
N GLY A 102 8.06 3.13 5.30
CA GLY A 102 7.55 4.29 4.59
C GLY A 102 6.03 4.36 4.56
N ILE A 103 5.49 5.57 4.51
CA ILE A 103 4.07 5.87 4.27
C ILE A 103 3.98 6.89 3.15
N VAL A 104 3.11 6.64 2.18
CA VAL A 104 2.80 7.58 1.10
C VAL A 104 1.36 8.02 1.23
N LEU A 105 1.13 9.32 1.43
CA LEU A 105 -0.17 9.97 1.44
C LEU A 105 -0.34 10.73 0.13
N VAL A 106 -1.16 10.21 -0.78
CA VAL A 106 -1.46 10.84 -2.07
C VAL A 106 -2.79 11.56 -2.01
N VAL A 107 -2.82 12.80 -2.48
CA VAL A 107 -4.01 13.60 -2.69
C VAL A 107 -4.16 13.88 -4.18
N LEU A 108 -5.18 13.34 -4.80
CA LEU A 108 -5.52 13.56 -6.20
C LEU A 108 -6.66 14.58 -6.31
N ILE A 109 -6.42 15.67 -7.02
CA ILE A 109 -7.47 16.63 -7.41
C ILE A 109 -7.42 16.80 -8.93
N ASP A 110 -8.09 15.92 -9.61
CA ASP A 110 -8.23 15.96 -11.07
C ASP A 110 -9.43 16.85 -11.44
N LYS A 111 -9.13 18.07 -11.86
CA LYS A 111 -10.13 19.07 -12.22
C LYS A 111 -10.83 18.72 -13.54
N GLU A 112 -10.15 18.02 -14.45
CA GLU A 112 -10.70 17.67 -15.76
C GLU A 112 -11.73 16.57 -15.64
N ARG A 113 -11.46 15.56 -14.80
CA ARG A 113 -12.35 14.41 -14.57
C ARG A 113 -13.26 14.59 -13.36
N GLY A 114 -13.12 15.69 -12.62
CA GLY A 114 -13.88 15.95 -11.39
C GLY A 114 -13.59 14.96 -10.25
N LYS A 115 -12.43 14.33 -10.24
CA LYS A 115 -12.05 13.35 -9.23
C LYS A 115 -11.30 14.00 -8.08
N ARG A 116 -11.74 13.73 -6.86
CA ARG A 116 -11.06 14.12 -5.63
C ARG A 116 -10.86 12.90 -4.76
N LYS A 117 -9.63 12.44 -4.63
CA LYS A 117 -9.32 11.20 -3.93
C LYS A 117 -8.12 11.35 -3.04
N VAL A 118 -8.14 10.68 -1.91
CA VAL A 118 -6.99 10.53 -1.02
C VAL A 118 -6.67 9.05 -0.83
N TRP A 119 -5.37 8.72 -0.77
CA TRP A 119 -4.91 7.37 -0.51
C TRP A 119 -3.73 7.37 0.45
N ILE A 120 -3.73 6.41 1.37
CA ILE A 120 -2.59 6.10 2.22
C ILE A 120 -2.08 4.72 1.81
N ALA A 121 -0.83 4.64 1.36
CA ALA A 121 -0.12 3.40 1.15
C ALA A 121 0.94 3.22 2.24
N THR A 122 1.01 2.03 2.83
CA THR A 122 1.97 1.68 3.88
C THR A 122 3.01 0.70 3.37
N GLY A 123 4.27 0.92 3.74
CA GLY A 123 5.34 -0.04 3.50
C GLY A 123 5.19 -1.27 4.38
N TYR A 124 5.79 -2.38 3.97
CA TYR A 124 5.68 -3.68 4.64
C TYR A 124 5.97 -3.64 6.15
N GLY A 125 6.94 -2.82 6.59
CA GLY A 125 7.31 -2.72 8.00
C GLY A 125 6.27 -2.05 8.88
N LEU A 126 5.32 -1.33 8.29
CA LEU A 126 4.26 -0.63 9.02
C LEU A 126 2.87 -1.27 8.87
N GLU A 127 2.71 -2.30 8.03
CA GLU A 127 1.40 -2.98 7.85
C GLU A 127 0.84 -3.55 9.16
N GLY A 128 1.70 -3.99 10.07
CA GLY A 128 1.30 -4.46 11.39
C GLY A 128 0.76 -3.36 12.31
N ALA A 129 1.35 -2.16 12.26
CA ALA A 129 0.96 -1.00 13.06
C ALA A 129 -0.19 -0.21 12.41
N ILE A 130 -0.16 -0.09 11.07
CA ILE A 130 -1.15 0.65 10.28
C ILE A 130 -1.74 -0.29 9.21
N PRO A 131 -2.53 -1.30 9.59
CA PRO A 131 -3.26 -2.10 8.62
C PRO A 131 -4.30 -1.23 7.87
N ASP A 132 -4.75 -1.69 6.70
CA ASP A 132 -5.68 -0.98 5.81
C ASP A 132 -6.92 -0.43 6.53
N ILE A 133 -7.44 -1.20 7.50
CA ILE A 133 -8.58 -0.76 8.32
C ILE A 133 -8.25 0.47 9.18
N THR A 134 -7.02 0.59 9.66
CA THR A 134 -6.56 1.76 10.44
C THR A 134 -6.33 2.94 9.51
N ALA A 135 -5.66 2.75 8.38
CA ALA A 135 -5.51 3.78 7.34
C ALA A 135 -6.88 4.32 6.88
N LYS A 136 -7.86 3.43 6.65
CA LYS A 136 -9.24 3.81 6.30
C LYS A 136 -9.91 4.66 7.40
N LYS A 137 -9.74 4.30 8.67
CA LYS A 137 -10.27 5.09 9.79
C LYS A 137 -9.66 6.47 9.86
N ILE A 138 -8.35 6.60 9.64
CA ILE A 138 -7.67 7.89 9.62
C ILE A 138 -8.21 8.76 8.48
N ILE A 139 -8.36 8.20 7.29
CA ILE A 139 -8.96 8.91 6.16
C ILE A 139 -10.36 9.40 6.48
N ASP A 140 -11.24 8.52 6.97
CA ASP A 140 -12.65 8.81 7.19
C ASP A 140 -12.90 9.77 8.35
N ASN A 141 -12.03 9.80 9.37
CA ASN A 141 -12.25 10.60 10.57
C ASN A 141 -11.42 11.89 10.62
N GLU A 142 -10.19 11.85 10.09
CA GLU A 142 -9.26 12.94 10.25
C GLU A 142 -9.05 13.72 8.94
N ILE A 143 -9.04 13.04 7.78
CA ILE A 143 -8.70 13.69 6.51
C ILE A 143 -9.96 14.17 5.78
N VAL A 144 -10.83 13.25 5.38
CA VAL A 144 -11.99 13.55 4.54
C VAL A 144 -12.94 14.58 5.12
N PRO A 145 -13.25 14.64 6.42
CA PRO A 145 -14.11 15.68 6.97
C PRO A 145 -13.55 17.10 6.79
N ASN A 146 -12.23 17.27 6.95
CA ASN A 146 -11.57 18.55 6.73
C ASN A 146 -11.50 18.90 5.24
N PHE A 147 -11.24 17.93 4.36
CA PHE A 147 -11.24 18.13 2.92
C PHE A 147 -12.62 18.54 2.39
N LYS A 148 -13.70 17.95 2.91
CA LYS A 148 -15.09 18.38 2.63
C LYS A 148 -15.39 19.79 3.13
N ALA A 149 -14.75 20.23 4.19
CA ALA A 149 -14.81 21.61 4.68
C ALA A 149 -13.89 22.57 3.89
N ASN A 150 -13.26 22.08 2.79
CA ASN A 150 -12.30 22.81 1.97
C ASN A 150 -11.04 23.27 2.71
N ASP A 151 -10.70 22.59 3.80
CA ASP A 151 -9.47 22.81 4.57
C ASP A 151 -8.50 21.64 4.39
N ILE A 152 -7.79 21.67 3.25
CA ILE A 152 -6.86 20.59 2.86
C ILE A 152 -5.70 20.52 3.83
N TYR A 153 -5.09 21.65 4.19
CA TYR A 153 -3.99 21.70 5.13
C TYR A 153 -4.33 21.02 6.46
N ARG A 154 -5.46 21.39 7.06
CA ARG A 154 -5.89 20.80 8.33
C ARG A 154 -6.15 19.29 8.23
N GLY A 155 -6.66 18.83 7.09
CA GLY A 155 -6.84 17.41 6.85
C GLY A 155 -5.51 16.66 6.76
N LEU A 156 -4.51 17.21 6.09
CA LEU A 156 -3.16 16.66 6.02
C LEU A 156 -2.45 16.69 7.38
N ASP A 157 -2.59 17.80 8.10
CA ASP A 157 -1.98 17.99 9.42
C ASP A 157 -2.52 16.95 10.43
N LYS A 158 -3.85 16.85 10.57
CA LYS A 158 -4.48 15.86 11.45
C LYS A 158 -4.26 14.42 10.98
N GLY A 159 -4.30 14.18 9.67
CA GLY A 159 -4.06 12.87 9.09
C GLY A 159 -2.66 12.37 9.39
N THR A 160 -1.65 13.23 9.25
CA THR A 160 -0.26 12.88 9.57
C THR A 160 -0.04 12.67 11.07
N ASP A 161 -0.68 13.48 11.95
CA ASP A 161 -0.66 13.24 13.39
C ASP A 161 -1.25 11.87 13.76
N ALA A 162 -2.36 11.51 13.13
CA ALA A 162 -2.99 10.22 13.33
C ALA A 162 -2.12 9.06 12.82
N LEU A 163 -1.43 9.24 11.67
CA LEU A 163 -0.48 8.26 11.14
C LEU A 163 0.71 8.06 12.08
N ILE A 164 1.28 9.12 12.61
CA ILE A 164 2.37 9.09 13.60
C ILE A 164 1.94 8.31 14.84
N LYS A 165 0.76 8.61 15.39
CA LYS A 165 0.19 7.87 16.54
C LYS A 165 -0.09 6.40 16.21
N ALA A 166 -0.58 6.11 15.02
CA ALA A 166 -0.85 4.75 14.59
C ALA A 166 0.43 3.93 14.45
N ALA A 167 1.49 4.52 13.90
CA ALA A 167 2.79 3.89 13.80
C ALA A 167 3.41 3.57 15.17
N ALA A 168 3.13 4.40 16.18
CA ALA A 168 3.50 4.14 17.57
C ALA A 168 2.54 3.16 18.31
N GLY A 169 1.47 2.70 17.65
CA GLY A 169 0.44 1.84 18.27
C GLY A 169 -0.54 2.59 19.18
N GLU A 170 -0.56 3.92 19.16
CA GLU A 170 -1.34 4.76 20.07
C GLU A 170 -2.64 5.31 19.47
N TYR A 171 -2.89 5.11 18.17
CA TYR A 171 -4.08 5.64 17.53
C TYR A 171 -5.34 4.95 18.01
N LYS A 172 -6.29 5.74 18.52
CA LYS A 172 -7.65 5.31 18.87
C LYS A 172 -8.65 6.09 18.02
N ALA A 173 -9.48 5.36 17.26
CA ALA A 173 -10.54 6.00 16.50
C ALA A 173 -11.52 6.71 17.44
N PRO A 174 -12.08 7.89 17.04
CA PRO A 174 -13.07 8.60 17.83
C PRO A 174 -14.27 7.74 18.25
N ASP A 175 -14.87 8.05 19.40
CA ASP A 175 -16.04 7.34 19.93
C ASP A 175 -17.21 7.39 18.93
N GLY A 176 -17.85 6.24 18.72
CA GLY A 176 -19.00 6.11 17.80
C GLY A 176 -18.67 5.60 16.41
N TYR A 177 -17.39 5.50 16.01
CA TYR A 177 -17.00 4.95 14.70
C TYR A 177 -17.46 3.49 14.52
N SER A 178 -17.39 2.67 15.58
CA SER A 178 -17.80 1.25 15.54
C SER A 178 -19.32 1.04 15.44
N LYS A 179 -20.13 2.08 15.73
CA LYS A 179 -21.60 1.97 15.71
C LYS A 179 -22.20 2.07 14.30
N ARG A 180 -21.51 2.72 13.36
CA ARG A 180 -22.01 2.90 11.98
C ARG A 180 -21.98 1.65 11.11
N LYS A 181 -21.20 0.63 11.46
CA LYS A 181 -21.02 -0.60 10.65
C LYS A 181 -21.74 -1.85 11.15
N LYS A 182 -22.49 -1.79 12.27
CA LYS A 182 -23.19 -2.98 12.78
C LYS A 182 -24.47 -3.35 12.02
N ASP A 183 -24.99 -2.45 11.18
CA ASP A 183 -26.26 -2.72 10.48
C ASP A 183 -26.12 -3.38 9.09
N ALA A 184 -24.90 -3.47 8.55
CA ALA A 184 -24.69 -4.09 7.24
C ALA A 184 -24.30 -5.59 7.28
N GLY A 185 -24.10 -6.18 8.46
CA GLY A 185 -23.41 -7.48 8.59
C GLY A 185 -24.26 -8.71 8.91
N LYS A 186 -25.52 -8.56 9.32
CA LYS A 186 -26.32 -9.74 9.75
C LYS A 186 -26.91 -10.54 8.59
N GLY A 187 -27.11 -9.94 7.42
CA GLY A 187 -27.62 -10.65 6.24
C GLY A 187 -26.58 -11.44 5.47
N SER A 188 -25.31 -10.99 5.50
CA SER A 188 -24.24 -11.54 4.65
C SER A 188 -23.70 -12.89 5.16
N ILE A 189 -23.61 -13.10 6.47
CA ILE A 189 -23.08 -14.35 7.05
C ILE A 189 -24.06 -15.50 6.83
N VAL A 190 -25.36 -15.25 7.00
CA VAL A 190 -26.40 -16.26 6.77
C VAL A 190 -26.45 -16.65 5.28
N ALA A 191 -26.34 -15.68 4.35
CA ALA A 191 -26.29 -15.96 2.92
C ALA A 191 -25.02 -16.76 2.55
N ALA A 192 -23.85 -16.42 3.10
CA ALA A 192 -22.62 -17.16 2.88
C ALA A 192 -22.68 -18.59 3.39
N VAL A 193 -23.26 -18.82 4.56
CA VAL A 193 -23.48 -20.17 5.12
C VAL A 193 -24.44 -20.98 4.25
N ILE A 194 -25.53 -20.38 3.77
CA ILE A 194 -26.49 -21.06 2.88
C ILE A 194 -25.82 -21.45 1.56
N ILE A 195 -25.05 -20.54 0.94
CA ILE A 195 -24.30 -20.82 -0.29
C ILE A 195 -23.27 -21.93 -0.06
N PHE A 196 -22.55 -21.92 1.05
CA PHE A 196 -21.62 -22.98 1.42
C PHE A 196 -22.30 -24.35 1.59
N ILE A 197 -23.46 -24.39 2.23
CA ILE A 197 -24.26 -25.62 2.39
C ILE A 197 -24.73 -26.13 1.01
N ILE A 198 -25.22 -25.26 0.14
CA ILE A 198 -25.65 -25.62 -1.22
C ILE A 198 -24.48 -26.22 -2.03
N ILE A 199 -23.30 -25.59 -1.96
CA ILE A 199 -22.08 -26.09 -2.63
C ILE A 199 -21.70 -27.47 -2.09
N MET A 200 -21.74 -27.68 -0.78
CA MET A 200 -21.47 -28.97 -0.15
C MET A 200 -22.48 -30.07 -0.56
N ILE A 201 -23.76 -29.71 -0.70
CA ILE A 201 -24.79 -30.66 -1.19
C ILE A 201 -24.54 -31.01 -2.66
N ILE A 202 -24.17 -30.05 -3.50
CA ILE A 202 -23.84 -30.28 -4.92
C ILE A 202 -22.63 -31.19 -5.04
N ILE A 203 -21.54 -30.92 -4.30
CA ILE A 203 -20.33 -31.76 -4.30
C ILE A 203 -20.63 -33.17 -3.80
N SER A 204 -21.45 -33.32 -2.76
CA SER A 204 -21.82 -34.65 -2.24
C SER A 204 -22.70 -35.47 -3.20
N ARG A 205 -23.48 -34.81 -4.08
CA ARG A 205 -24.26 -35.47 -5.12
C ARG A 205 -23.43 -35.87 -6.33
N ILE A 206 -22.43 -35.06 -6.69
CA ILE A 206 -21.50 -35.38 -7.81
C ILE A 206 -20.61 -36.57 -7.47
N ASN A 207 -20.28 -36.78 -6.18
CA ASN A 207 -19.40 -37.87 -5.74
C ASN A 207 -20.11 -39.21 -5.46
N ARG A 208 -21.41 -39.35 -5.81
CA ARG A 208 -22.20 -40.58 -5.65
C ARG A 208 -22.22 -41.48 -6.91
N GLY A 209 -21.24 -41.36 -7.77
CA GLY A 209 -21.10 -42.24 -8.96
C GLY A 209 -19.74 -42.90 -9.01
N GLY A 210 -19.61 -44.14 -8.52
CA GLY A 210 -18.44 -44.94 -8.80
C GLY A 210 -17.93 -45.80 -7.64
N GLY A 211 -18.58 -46.95 -7.40
CA GLY A 211 -18.02 -48.00 -6.57
C GLY A 211 -16.88 -48.72 -7.30
N GLY A 212 -15.88 -49.20 -6.58
CA GLY A 212 -14.83 -50.03 -7.17
C GLY A 212 -13.66 -50.30 -6.25
N MET A 213 -13.75 -51.42 -5.52
CA MET A 213 -12.68 -52.40 -5.19
C MET A 213 -11.52 -52.01 -4.26
N MET A 214 -11.59 -52.69 -3.14
CA MET A 214 -10.50 -52.91 -2.19
C MET A 214 -9.27 -53.59 -2.85
N SER A 215 -8.07 -53.15 -2.51
CA SER A 215 -6.92 -54.06 -2.39
C SER A 215 -6.13 -53.75 -1.12
N ARG A 216 -5.99 -54.80 -0.31
CA ARG A 216 -5.16 -54.86 0.89
C ARG A 216 -3.69 -54.88 0.45
N ARG A 217 -2.85 -53.95 0.94
CA ARG A 217 -1.49 -54.24 1.44
C ARG A 217 -0.73 -52.91 1.66
N GLY A 218 -0.09 -52.83 2.83
CA GLY A 218 1.06 -51.96 3.02
C GLY A 218 0.98 -50.97 4.16
N TYR A 219 1.05 -51.44 5.40
CA TYR A 219 1.46 -50.64 6.55
C TYR A 219 2.87 -50.11 6.30
N ARG A 220 3.06 -48.81 6.16
CA ARG A 220 4.34 -48.13 6.40
C ARG A 220 4.13 -47.02 7.41
N ARG A 221 4.80 -47.20 8.50
CA ARG A 221 5.01 -46.36 9.67
C ARG A 221 5.50 -44.97 9.23
N TRP A 222 4.77 -43.94 9.55
CA TRP A 222 5.20 -42.55 9.34
C TRP A 222 5.91 -42.08 10.59
N ASP A 223 7.21 -41.88 10.42
CA ASP A 223 8.08 -41.29 11.43
C ASP A 223 7.84 -39.77 11.44
N ASN A 224 7.53 -39.25 12.63
CA ASN A 224 7.10 -37.88 12.84
C ASN A 224 8.33 -37.06 13.25
N SER A 225 9.07 -36.55 12.27
CA SER A 225 10.14 -35.59 12.52
C SER A 225 9.81 -34.25 11.88
N PRO A 226 9.76 -33.13 12.63
CA PRO A 226 9.52 -31.82 12.05
C PRO A 226 10.74 -31.33 11.27
N PRO A 227 10.58 -30.63 10.13
CA PRO A 227 11.70 -30.08 9.40
C PRO A 227 12.30 -28.89 10.15
N VAL A 228 13.57 -29.03 10.44
CA VAL A 228 14.39 -27.94 11.03
C VAL A 228 14.74 -26.97 9.91
N TRP A 229 14.19 -25.75 9.98
CA TRP A 229 14.59 -24.65 9.12
C TRP A 229 15.88 -24.03 9.64
N TRP A 230 16.95 -24.23 8.95
CA TRP A 230 18.24 -23.64 9.22
C TRP A 230 18.30 -22.24 8.57
N PHE A 231 18.36 -21.20 9.41
CA PHE A 231 18.67 -19.84 8.97
C PHE A 231 20.18 -19.63 8.98
N PRO A 232 20.81 -19.25 7.87
CA PRO A 232 22.18 -18.78 7.93
C PRO A 232 22.19 -17.35 8.48
N SER A 233 22.79 -17.19 9.66
CA SER A 233 23.22 -15.92 10.21
C SER A 233 24.40 -15.42 9.39
N GLY A 234 24.17 -14.35 8.62
CA GLY A 234 25.19 -13.62 7.89
C GLY A 234 25.19 -12.17 8.35
N GLY A 235 26.10 -11.84 9.27
CA GLY A 235 26.39 -10.47 9.65
C GLY A 235 27.08 -9.72 8.52
N GLY A 236 26.66 -8.46 8.32
CA GLY A 236 27.30 -7.51 7.43
C GLY A 236 26.99 -6.11 7.93
N GLY A 237 27.86 -5.56 8.77
CA GLY A 237 27.81 -4.19 9.22
C GLY A 237 28.06 -3.23 8.05
N GLY A 238 27.14 -2.32 7.78
CA GLY A 238 27.29 -1.18 6.89
C GLY A 238 27.11 0.09 7.71
N GLY A 239 28.20 0.84 7.90
CA GLY A 239 28.27 2.01 8.74
C GLY A 239 27.36 3.14 8.26
N TRP A 240 26.64 3.72 9.20
CA TRP A 240 25.93 4.97 9.07
C TRP A 240 26.94 6.12 9.20
N SER A 241 27.21 6.81 8.12
CA SER A 241 27.88 8.12 8.20
C SER A 241 26.79 9.16 8.48
N GLY A 242 26.64 9.53 9.75
CA GLY A 242 25.87 10.66 10.17
C GLY A 242 26.50 11.95 9.65
N GLY A 243 25.90 12.54 8.63
CA GLY A 243 26.17 13.91 8.18
C GLY A 243 25.38 14.87 9.04
N SER A 244 25.97 15.39 10.11
CA SER A 244 25.47 16.55 10.84
C SER A 244 25.62 17.80 9.99
N GLY A 245 24.50 18.41 9.59
CA GLY A 245 24.51 19.72 8.96
C GLY A 245 23.18 20.12 8.37
N GLY A 246 22.39 20.93 9.13
CA GLY A 246 21.30 21.78 8.59
C GLY A 246 20.03 21.06 8.19
N GLY A 247 19.10 21.02 9.09
CA GLY A 247 17.64 20.82 9.13
C GLY A 247 16.85 20.49 7.88
N GLY A 248 17.28 19.66 6.97
CA GLY A 248 16.54 19.21 5.79
C GLY A 248 16.45 17.70 5.73
N PHE A 249 15.40 17.20 5.06
CA PHE A 249 15.22 15.76 4.82
C PHE A 249 16.43 15.17 4.08
N GLY A 250 16.99 14.11 4.61
CA GLY A 250 18.23 13.48 4.09
C GLY A 250 18.04 12.62 2.83
N GLY A 251 16.80 12.35 2.44
CA GLY A 251 16.44 11.55 1.25
C GLY A 251 15.76 10.24 1.59
N PHE A 252 15.22 9.59 0.57
CA PHE A 252 14.53 8.32 0.70
C PHE A 252 15.52 7.14 0.78
N GLY A 253 15.20 6.16 1.62
CA GLY A 253 16.10 5.06 1.99
C GLY A 253 15.95 3.76 1.21
N GLY A 254 15.00 3.68 0.26
CA GLY A 254 14.79 2.48 -0.57
C GLY A 254 13.80 1.46 0.00
N GLY A 255 12.77 1.92 0.70
CA GLY A 255 11.69 1.08 1.25
C GLY A 255 10.85 0.38 0.18
N SER A 256 10.15 -0.67 0.59
CA SER A 256 9.28 -1.49 -0.26
C SER A 256 7.83 -1.46 0.23
N PHE A 257 6.87 -1.58 -0.73
CA PHE A 257 5.42 -1.52 -0.48
C PHE A 257 4.72 -2.78 -0.99
N GLY A 258 3.75 -3.31 -0.22
CA GLY A 258 3.03 -4.55 -0.51
C GLY A 258 1.83 -4.41 -1.45
N GLY A 259 1.31 -3.22 -1.63
CA GLY A 259 0.05 -2.96 -2.34
C GLY A 259 -1.14 -2.80 -1.42
N GLY A 260 -0.95 -2.88 -0.10
CA GLY A 260 -1.95 -2.51 0.90
C GLY A 260 -2.15 -1.01 1.00
N GLY A 261 -3.22 -0.61 1.66
CA GLY A 261 -3.55 0.79 1.89
C GLY A 261 -5.05 1.03 1.94
N ALA A 262 -5.42 2.29 2.06
CA ALA A 262 -6.82 2.69 2.05
C ALA A 262 -7.02 4.02 1.35
N GLY A 263 -8.22 4.22 0.82
CA GLY A 263 -8.60 5.46 0.15
C GLY A 263 -9.94 6.01 0.57
N GLY A 264 -10.18 7.26 0.17
CA GLY A 264 -11.45 7.94 0.33
C GLY A 264 -11.64 9.01 -0.73
N ASP A 265 -12.91 9.33 -0.97
CA ASP A 265 -13.34 10.39 -1.89
C ASP A 265 -13.99 11.51 -1.09
N TRP A 266 -13.93 12.78 -1.61
CA TRP A 266 -14.61 13.92 -0.96
C TRP A 266 -15.18 14.92 -1.96
#